data_17cc552a1523885b7406ee1d98d61546
#
_entry.id   17cc552a1523885b7406ee1d98d61546
#
_cell.length_a   1.000
_cell.length_b   1.000
_cell.length_c   1.000
_cell.angle_alpha   90.00
_cell.angle_beta   90.00
_cell.angle_gamma   90.00
#
_symmetry.space_group_name_H-M   'P 1'
#
loop_
_entity.id
_entity.type
_entity.pdbx_description
1 polymer ?
#
loop_
_entity_poly.entity_id
_entity_poly.type
_entity_poly.pdbx_seq_one_letter_code
_entity_poly.pdbx_strand_id
1 'polypeptide(L)'
;MSVPKWLKNYVFLRIASKDKKRGGFMKAAICTFLVSAVWHGFYPGFYIFFVLLGTVDYVSKLYGQLLMPLVSGILPDPVIYMISWIWCFYWFSYINISFFLLSFENSHTIYSSMNYCGHIILLISIPLLKVMRPSKGEKP
;
A
#
# COMPACT_ATOMS: atom_id res chain seq x y z
N MET A 1 -24.55 -5.28 -5.42
CA MET A 1 -23.15 -5.75 -5.24
C MET A 1 -22.30 -4.53 -5.00
N SER A 2 -21.47 -4.48 -3.94
CA SER A 2 -20.63 -3.29 -3.66
C SER A 2 -19.44 -3.22 -4.63
N VAL A 3 -18.98 -1.99 -4.95
CA VAL A 3 -17.85 -1.74 -5.86
C VAL A 3 -16.59 -2.53 -5.46
N PRO A 4 -16.19 -2.59 -4.16
CA PRO A 4 -15.03 -3.40 -3.77
C PRO A 4 -15.20 -4.90 -4.05
N LYS A 5 -16.38 -5.46 -3.87
CA LYS A 5 -16.67 -6.86 -4.21
C LYS A 5 -16.60 -7.09 -5.72
N TRP A 6 -17.08 -6.13 -6.51
CA TRP A 6 -17.00 -6.19 -7.96
C TRP A 6 -15.54 -6.18 -8.45
N LEU A 7 -14.74 -5.21 -7.99
CA LEU A 7 -13.32 -5.12 -8.30
C LEU A 7 -12.56 -6.39 -7.94
N LYS A 8 -12.81 -6.94 -6.73
CA LYS A 8 -12.20 -8.19 -6.30
C LYS A 8 -12.54 -9.35 -7.24
N ASN A 9 -13.81 -9.54 -7.57
CA ASN A 9 -14.25 -10.73 -8.31
C ASN A 9 -13.98 -10.63 -9.81
N TYR A 10 -14.16 -9.46 -10.40
CA TYR A 10 -14.10 -9.30 -11.87
C TYR A 10 -12.76 -8.76 -12.38
N VAL A 11 -11.98 -8.09 -11.54
CA VAL A 11 -10.65 -7.61 -11.93
C VAL A 11 -9.57 -8.44 -11.27
N PHE A 12 -9.48 -8.38 -9.93
CA PHE A 12 -8.39 -8.99 -9.19
C PHE A 12 -8.30 -10.51 -9.39
N LEU A 13 -9.37 -11.24 -9.09
CA LEU A 13 -9.35 -12.71 -9.16
C LEU A 13 -9.17 -13.23 -10.59
N ARG A 14 -9.68 -12.53 -11.60
CA ARG A 14 -9.50 -12.94 -13.01
C ARG A 14 -8.05 -12.80 -13.46
N ILE A 15 -7.36 -11.75 -13.03
CA ILE A 15 -5.95 -11.55 -13.39
C ILE A 15 -5.08 -12.50 -12.56
N ALA A 16 -5.33 -12.60 -11.26
CA ALA A 16 -4.57 -13.46 -10.35
C ALA A 16 -4.69 -14.96 -10.71
N SER A 17 -5.85 -15.40 -11.20
CA SER A 17 -6.08 -16.80 -11.61
C SER A 17 -5.36 -17.17 -12.90
N LYS A 18 -5.21 -16.23 -13.83
CA LYS A 18 -4.53 -16.45 -15.12
C LYS A 18 -3.01 -16.54 -14.96
N ASP A 19 -2.45 -15.79 -14.03
CA ASP A 19 -1.01 -15.74 -13.81
C ASP A 19 -0.66 -16.32 -12.43
N LYS A 20 -0.60 -17.65 -12.34
CA LYS A 20 -0.22 -18.39 -11.12
C LYS A 20 1.24 -18.18 -10.70
N LYS A 21 2.03 -17.49 -11.52
CA LYS A 21 3.42 -17.13 -11.18
C LYS A 21 3.45 -16.02 -10.12
N ARG A 22 4.57 -15.94 -9.40
CA ARG A 22 4.80 -15.02 -8.26
C ARG A 22 4.49 -13.54 -8.55
N GLY A 23 4.47 -13.13 -9.84
CA GLY A 23 4.13 -11.78 -10.29
C GLY A 23 2.63 -11.53 -10.51
N GLY A 24 1.81 -12.58 -10.63
CA GLY A 24 0.40 -12.44 -10.99
C GLY A 24 -0.43 -11.70 -9.95
N PHE A 25 -0.14 -11.93 -8.67
CA PHE A 25 -0.81 -11.23 -7.58
C PHE A 25 -0.51 -9.71 -7.57
N MET A 26 0.74 -9.33 -7.80
CA MET A 26 1.15 -7.93 -7.89
C MET A 26 0.51 -7.23 -9.09
N LYS A 27 0.53 -7.88 -10.26
CA LYS A 27 -0.14 -7.37 -11.47
C LYS A 27 -1.64 -7.20 -11.24
N ALA A 28 -2.29 -8.19 -10.62
CA ALA A 28 -3.71 -8.13 -10.30
C ALA A 28 -4.03 -6.94 -9.36
N ALA A 29 -3.19 -6.70 -8.36
CA ALA A 29 -3.36 -5.57 -7.45
C ALA A 29 -3.21 -4.23 -8.20
N ILE A 30 -2.15 -4.05 -8.99
CA ILE A 30 -1.91 -2.83 -9.77
C ILE A 30 -3.09 -2.57 -10.73
N CYS A 31 -3.51 -3.57 -11.49
CA CYS A 31 -4.65 -3.43 -12.41
C CYS A 31 -5.94 -3.06 -11.66
N THR A 32 -6.18 -3.64 -10.48
CA THR A 32 -7.35 -3.33 -9.67
C THR A 32 -7.33 -1.89 -9.18
N PHE A 33 -6.19 -1.38 -8.73
CA PHE A 33 -6.05 0.01 -8.32
C PHE A 33 -6.20 0.98 -9.51
N LEU A 34 -5.65 0.65 -10.67
CA LEU A 34 -5.82 1.47 -11.89
C LEU A 34 -7.29 1.53 -12.34
N VAL A 35 -7.98 0.39 -12.36
CA VAL A 35 -9.43 0.36 -12.67
C VAL A 35 -10.22 1.17 -11.66
N SER A 36 -9.86 1.10 -10.38
CA SER A 36 -10.48 1.91 -9.34
C SER A 36 -10.25 3.41 -9.57
N ALA A 37 -9.03 3.81 -9.94
CA ALA A 37 -8.72 5.20 -10.27
C ALA A 37 -9.57 5.73 -11.44
N VAL A 38 -9.66 4.97 -12.53
CA VAL A 38 -10.50 5.32 -13.70
C VAL A 38 -11.96 5.44 -13.32
N TRP A 39 -12.46 4.55 -12.47
CA TRP A 39 -13.85 4.59 -11.98
C TRP A 39 -14.16 5.85 -11.17
N HIS A 40 -13.19 6.38 -10.41
CA HIS A 40 -13.33 7.66 -9.69
C HIS A 40 -13.25 8.88 -10.59
N GLY A 41 -12.59 8.76 -11.75
CA GLY A 41 -12.48 9.83 -12.76
C GLY A 41 -11.05 10.03 -13.26
N PHE A 42 -10.91 10.94 -14.25
CA PHE A 42 -9.62 11.19 -14.91
C PHE A 42 -8.78 12.31 -14.25
N TYR A 43 -9.04 12.63 -12.99
CA TYR A 43 -8.24 13.61 -12.26
C TYR A 43 -6.90 12.99 -11.82
N PRO A 44 -5.77 13.70 -12.04
CA PRO A 44 -4.43 13.19 -11.67
C PRO A 44 -4.31 12.78 -10.20
N GLY A 45 -5.00 13.47 -9.31
CA GLY A 45 -5.01 13.17 -7.87
C GLY A 45 -5.49 11.76 -7.53
N PHE A 46 -6.46 11.20 -8.28
CA PHE A 46 -6.91 9.82 -8.06
C PHE A 46 -5.84 8.81 -8.41
N TYR A 47 -5.08 9.04 -9.47
CA TYR A 47 -3.99 8.12 -9.85
C TYR A 47 -2.86 8.15 -8.84
N ILE A 48 -2.47 9.32 -8.34
CA ILE A 48 -1.50 9.46 -7.26
C ILE A 48 -1.98 8.72 -6.01
N PHE A 49 -3.23 8.97 -5.60
CA PHE A 49 -3.85 8.30 -4.45
C PHE A 49 -3.79 6.77 -4.55
N PHE A 50 -4.25 6.19 -5.66
CA PHE A 50 -4.32 4.73 -5.80
C PHE A 50 -2.94 4.07 -5.94
N VAL A 51 -1.96 4.76 -6.53
CA VAL A 51 -0.56 4.28 -6.56
C VAL A 51 0.04 4.28 -5.16
N LEU A 52 -0.15 5.36 -4.40
CA LEU A 52 0.31 5.45 -3.01
C LEU A 52 -0.41 4.42 -2.13
N LEU A 53 -1.73 4.30 -2.26
CA LEU A 53 -2.53 3.32 -1.51
C LEU A 53 -2.03 1.89 -1.74
N GLY A 54 -1.79 1.52 -2.99
CA GLY A 54 -1.27 0.20 -3.33
C GLY A 54 0.13 -0.05 -2.78
N THR A 55 0.98 0.98 -2.80
CA THR A 55 2.34 0.91 -2.27
C THR A 55 2.34 0.79 -0.75
N VAL A 56 1.53 1.59 -0.06
CA VAL A 56 1.36 1.54 1.41
C VAL A 56 0.79 0.19 1.84
N ASP A 57 -0.23 -0.32 1.15
CA ASP A 57 -0.80 -1.65 1.44
C ASP A 57 0.26 -2.76 1.32
N TYR A 58 1.07 -2.71 0.25
CA TYR A 58 2.17 -3.66 0.06
C TYR A 58 3.21 -3.58 1.18
N VAL A 59 3.68 -2.38 1.51
CA VAL A 59 4.67 -2.15 2.57
C VAL A 59 4.11 -2.55 3.93
N SER A 60 2.87 -2.19 4.26
CA SER A 60 2.22 -2.55 5.52
C SER A 60 2.09 -4.07 5.70
N LYS A 61 1.78 -4.80 4.63
CA LYS A 61 1.77 -6.28 4.66
C LYS A 61 3.15 -6.87 4.92
N LEU A 62 4.20 -6.30 4.32
CA LEU A 62 5.58 -6.73 4.59
C LEU A 62 5.98 -6.45 6.04
N TYR A 63 5.67 -5.27 6.58
CA TYR A 63 5.89 -4.94 7.99
C TYR A 63 5.18 -5.94 8.92
N GLY A 64 3.91 -6.23 8.65
CA GLY A 64 3.15 -7.20 9.42
C GLY A 64 3.76 -8.61 9.40
N GLN A 65 4.29 -9.04 8.25
CA GLN A 65 4.90 -10.37 8.12
C GLN A 65 6.30 -10.49 8.75
N LEU A 66 7.09 -9.42 8.73
CA LEU A 66 8.49 -9.44 9.14
C LEU A 66 8.70 -8.92 10.57
N LEU A 67 8.05 -7.83 10.94
CA LEU A 67 8.27 -7.18 12.22
C LEU A 67 7.30 -7.62 13.32
N MET A 68 6.05 -7.96 12.98
CA MET A 68 5.08 -8.38 14.00
C MET A 68 5.54 -9.60 14.80
N PRO A 69 6.11 -10.67 14.23
CA PRO A 69 6.59 -11.80 15.01
C PRO A 69 7.74 -11.44 15.96
N LEU A 70 8.55 -10.43 15.60
CA LEU A 70 9.66 -9.96 16.45
C LEU A 70 9.17 -9.09 17.60
N VAL A 71 8.20 -8.21 17.32
CA VAL A 71 7.69 -7.21 18.27
C VAL A 71 6.71 -7.82 19.26
N SER A 72 5.90 -8.80 18.84
CA SER A 72 4.94 -9.50 19.71
C SER A 72 5.57 -10.29 20.86
N GLY A 73 6.87 -10.61 20.76
CA GLY A 73 7.62 -11.22 21.86
C GLY A 73 8.21 -10.21 22.86
N ILE A 74 8.21 -8.91 22.55
CA ILE A 74 8.90 -7.88 23.32
C ILE A 74 7.91 -6.86 23.92
N LEU A 75 6.89 -6.49 23.16
CA LEU A 75 5.93 -5.45 23.58
C LEU A 75 4.57 -6.04 23.92
N PRO A 76 3.87 -5.48 24.93
CA PRO A 76 2.50 -5.88 25.26
C PRO A 76 1.53 -5.50 24.12
N ASP A 77 0.49 -6.33 23.93
CA ASP A 77 -0.51 -6.19 22.86
C ASP A 77 -1.14 -4.80 22.74
N PRO A 78 -1.49 -4.08 23.83
CA PRO A 78 -2.06 -2.73 23.72
C PRO A 78 -1.11 -1.73 23.05
N VAL A 79 0.19 -1.86 23.29
CA VAL A 79 1.23 -0.98 22.70
C VAL A 79 1.35 -1.26 21.22
N ILE A 80 1.37 -2.53 20.83
CA ILE A 80 1.40 -2.95 19.41
C ILE A 80 0.16 -2.42 18.68
N TYR A 81 -1.00 -2.52 19.32
CA TYR A 81 -2.25 -1.98 18.76
C TYR A 81 -2.19 -0.47 18.56
N MET A 82 -1.70 0.30 19.53
CA MET A 82 -1.54 1.75 19.42
C MET A 82 -0.58 2.14 18.29
N ILE A 83 0.58 1.47 18.18
CA ILE A 83 1.55 1.72 17.11
C ILE A 83 0.91 1.43 15.73
N SER A 84 0.21 0.32 15.61
CA SER A 84 -0.48 -0.06 14.37
C SER A 84 -1.57 0.95 14.00
N TRP A 85 -2.30 1.47 14.99
CA TRP A 85 -3.33 2.49 14.78
C TRP A 85 -2.72 3.82 14.30
N ILE A 86 -1.64 4.28 14.94
CA ILE A 86 -0.89 5.48 14.53
C ILE A 86 -0.36 5.34 13.10
N TRP A 87 0.20 4.16 12.78
CA TRP A 87 0.66 3.84 11.44
C TRP A 87 -0.45 3.94 10.38
N CYS A 88 -1.59 3.29 10.64
CA CYS A 88 -2.75 3.35 9.75
C CYS A 88 -3.29 4.78 9.60
N PHE A 89 -3.40 5.53 10.70
CA PHE A 89 -3.91 6.89 10.69
C PHE A 89 -2.99 7.84 9.93
N TYR A 90 -1.67 7.74 10.14
CA TYR A 90 -0.69 8.53 9.41
C TYR A 90 -0.80 8.30 7.89
N TRP A 91 -0.79 7.05 7.45
CA TRP A 91 -0.88 6.73 6.03
C TRP A 91 -2.22 7.10 5.42
N PHE A 92 -3.30 6.85 6.13
CA PHE A 92 -4.63 7.25 5.69
C PHE A 92 -4.70 8.77 5.46
N SER A 93 -4.21 9.57 6.38
CA SER A 93 -4.17 11.03 6.25
C SER A 93 -3.27 11.48 5.09
N TYR A 94 -2.07 10.91 4.99
CA TYR A 94 -1.09 11.28 3.97
C TYR A 94 -1.54 10.97 2.54
N ILE A 95 -2.06 9.78 2.28
CA ILE A 95 -2.49 9.39 0.93
C ILE A 95 -3.76 10.12 0.47
N ASN A 96 -4.66 10.50 1.41
CA ASN A 96 -5.88 11.21 1.08
C ASN A 96 -5.65 12.66 0.60
N ILE A 97 -4.49 13.25 0.82
CA ILE A 97 -4.15 14.59 0.31
C ILE A 97 -4.43 14.69 -1.19
N SER A 98 -3.89 13.77 -1.98
CA SER A 98 -4.07 13.77 -3.43
C SER A 98 -5.50 13.45 -3.88
N PHE A 99 -6.24 12.64 -3.10
CA PHE A 99 -7.63 12.31 -3.38
C PHE A 99 -8.53 13.54 -3.28
N PHE A 100 -8.33 14.38 -2.26
CA PHE A 100 -9.13 15.59 -2.07
C PHE A 100 -8.73 16.75 -2.97
N LEU A 101 -7.43 16.87 -3.29
CA LEU A 101 -6.93 17.97 -4.10
C LEU A 101 -7.17 17.78 -5.61
N LEU A 102 -7.35 16.56 -6.08
CA LEU A 102 -7.63 16.17 -7.47
C LEU A 102 -6.58 16.62 -8.50
N SER A 103 -5.80 17.66 -8.23
CA SER A 103 -4.80 18.27 -9.09
C SER A 103 -3.39 17.81 -8.74
N PHE A 104 -2.56 17.60 -9.77
CA PHE A 104 -1.15 17.30 -9.58
C PHE A 104 -0.40 18.45 -8.91
N GLU A 105 -0.62 19.69 -9.35
CA GLU A 105 0.07 20.89 -8.83
C GLU A 105 -0.21 21.11 -7.34
N ASN A 106 -1.49 21.03 -6.94
CA ASN A 106 -1.89 21.19 -5.55
C ASN A 106 -1.33 20.08 -4.66
N SER A 107 -1.38 18.83 -5.14
CA SER A 107 -0.81 17.67 -4.44
C SER A 107 0.71 17.84 -4.28
N HIS A 108 1.40 18.23 -5.36
CA HIS A 108 2.83 18.50 -5.35
C HIS A 108 3.20 19.59 -4.33
N THR A 109 2.46 20.70 -4.30
CA THR A 109 2.69 21.80 -3.37
C THR A 109 2.62 21.36 -1.92
N ILE A 110 1.60 20.58 -1.56
CA ILE A 110 1.47 20.09 -0.18
C ILE A 110 2.53 19.02 0.15
N TYR A 111 2.77 18.06 -0.76
CA TYR A 111 3.81 17.06 -0.50
C TYR A 111 5.21 17.68 -0.41
N SER A 112 5.51 18.71 -1.20
CA SER A 112 6.79 19.43 -1.14
C SER A 112 6.95 20.20 0.18
N SER A 113 5.90 20.84 0.69
CA SER A 113 5.93 21.51 1.99
C SER A 113 6.20 20.52 3.15
N MET A 114 5.81 19.26 3.00
CA MET A 114 6.11 18.17 3.92
C MET A 114 7.42 17.43 3.60
N ASN A 115 8.27 17.98 2.73
CA ASN A 115 9.51 17.34 2.24
C ASN A 115 9.32 15.91 1.76
N TYR A 116 8.17 15.58 1.17
CA TYR A 116 7.84 14.23 0.69
C TYR A 116 8.08 13.12 1.71
N CYS A 117 7.92 13.40 3.01
CA CYS A 117 8.29 12.47 4.10
C CYS A 117 7.70 11.06 3.91
N GLY A 118 6.43 10.94 3.53
CA GLY A 118 5.81 9.64 3.27
C GLY A 118 6.40 8.93 2.05
N HIS A 119 6.70 9.64 0.97
CA HIS A 119 7.34 9.04 -0.21
C HIS A 119 8.75 8.52 0.13
N ILE A 120 9.52 9.28 0.91
CA ILE A 120 10.87 8.89 1.37
C ILE A 120 10.78 7.64 2.25
N ILE A 121 9.83 7.60 3.20
CA ILE A 121 9.60 6.42 4.03
C ILE A 121 9.30 5.18 3.17
N LEU A 122 8.44 5.29 2.15
CA LEU A 122 8.15 4.18 1.25
C LEU A 122 9.36 3.73 0.44
N LEU A 123 10.11 4.68 -0.13
CA LEU A 123 11.30 4.39 -0.93
C LEU A 123 12.38 3.67 -0.11
N ILE A 124 12.57 4.02 1.15
CA ILE A 124 13.53 3.37 2.05
C ILE A 124 12.97 2.01 2.52
N SER A 125 11.68 1.94 2.86
CA SER A 125 11.06 0.72 3.39
C SER A 125 11.09 -0.44 2.40
N ILE A 126 10.87 -0.19 1.12
CA ILE A 126 10.78 -1.26 0.11
C ILE A 126 12.08 -2.07 -0.01
N PRO A 127 13.28 -1.47 -0.23
CA PRO A 127 14.52 -2.22 -0.31
C PRO A 127 14.89 -2.85 1.05
N LEU A 128 14.72 -2.12 2.16
CA LEU A 128 15.02 -2.61 3.50
C LEU A 128 14.24 -3.89 3.82
N LEU A 129 12.95 -3.90 3.61
CA LEU A 129 12.08 -5.06 3.86
C LEU A 129 12.36 -6.23 2.89
N LYS A 130 12.82 -5.94 1.67
CA LYS A 130 13.24 -7.01 0.74
C LYS A 130 14.52 -7.70 1.22
N VAL A 131 15.46 -6.94 1.76
CA VAL A 131 16.72 -7.50 2.32
C VAL A 131 16.44 -8.32 3.57
N MET A 132 15.54 -7.86 4.45
CA MET A 132 15.14 -8.58 5.66
C MET A 132 14.32 -9.86 5.40
N ARG A 133 13.80 -10.03 4.18
CA ARG A 133 12.99 -11.20 3.83
C ARG A 133 13.90 -12.42 3.68
N PRO A 134 13.78 -13.46 4.52
CA PRO A 134 14.61 -14.66 4.41
C PRO A 134 14.42 -15.29 3.02
N SER A 135 15.52 -15.68 2.40
CA SER A 135 15.53 -16.40 1.14
C SER A 135 14.73 -17.69 1.30
N LYS A 136 13.86 -18.02 0.33
CA LYS A 136 12.96 -19.18 0.34
C LYS A 136 13.71 -20.53 0.20
N GLY A 137 14.95 -20.64 0.69
CA GLY A 137 15.81 -21.83 0.56
C GLY A 137 16.14 -22.56 1.87
N GLU A 138 15.90 -21.92 3.02
CA GLU A 138 16.14 -22.57 4.32
C GLU A 138 14.81 -22.89 4.99
N LYS A 139 14.25 -24.05 4.64
CA LYS A 139 13.45 -24.82 5.58
C LYS A 139 14.37 -25.82 6.25
N PRO A 140 14.43 -25.84 7.59
CA PRO A 140 15.04 -26.96 8.31
C PRO A 140 14.24 -28.23 8.11
#